data_d9fe90d987b5b07806c340593839ff78
#
_entry.id   d9fe90d987b5b07806c340593839ff78
#
_cell.length_a   1.000
_cell.length_b   1.000
_cell.length_c   1.000
_cell.angle_alpha   90.00
_cell.angle_beta   90.00
_cell.angle_gamma   90.00
#
_symmetry.space_group_name_H-M   'P 1'
#
loop_
_entity.id
_entity.type
_entity.pdbx_description
1 polymer ?
#
loop_
_entity_poly.entity_id
_entity_poly.type
_entity_poly.pdbx_seq_one_letter_code
_entity_poly.pdbx_strand_id
1 'polypeptide(L)'
;MNFYSFHIGDYASATRHLTWLEDAAYRRLLDVYYVKEGPLPAELRQVYRLVVASTQEQREAVDIVLEEFFTLTDVGYTHMRCEHEI
;
A
#
# COMPACT_ATOMS: atom_id res chain seq x y z
N MET A 1 -8.74 -0.44 17.00
CA MET A 1 -8.51 -0.17 16.35
C MET A 1 -8.86 -0.10 15.28
N ASN A 2 -9.16 0.10 14.56
CA ASN A 2 -9.26 0.36 13.60
C ASN A 2 -9.65 1.18 13.06
N PHE A 3 -9.39 1.56 12.59
CA PHE A 3 -9.46 2.44 12.13
C PHE A 3 -9.70 2.82 10.79
N TYR A 4 -9.63 2.05 9.77
CA TYR A 4 -10.04 2.37 8.42
C TYR A 4 -11.11 1.36 8.03
N SER A 5 -11.94 1.74 7.05
CA SER A 5 -12.96 0.86 6.54
C SER A 5 -12.29 -0.23 5.74
N PHE A 6 -12.27 -1.41 6.27
CA PHE A 6 -11.62 -2.51 5.60
C PHE A 6 -12.66 -3.58 5.31
N HIS A 7 -12.99 -3.73 4.05
CA HIS A 7 -14.00 -4.69 3.62
C HIS A 7 -13.30 -5.97 3.18
N ILE A 8 -13.35 -6.98 4.02
CA ILE A 8 -12.61 -8.22 3.79
C ILE A 8 -12.97 -8.86 2.45
N GLY A 9 -14.24 -8.85 2.08
CA GLY A 9 -14.65 -9.42 0.81
C GLY A 9 -14.03 -8.70 -0.38
N ASP A 10 -14.04 -7.37 -0.35
CA ASP A 10 -13.43 -6.58 -1.40
C ASP A 10 -11.93 -6.76 -1.45
N TYR A 11 -11.31 -6.80 -0.28
CA TYR A 11 -9.88 -7.01 -0.20
C TYR A 11 -9.49 -8.37 -0.80
N ALA A 12 -10.18 -9.42 -0.39
CA ALA A 12 -9.88 -10.75 -0.87
C ALA A 12 -10.04 -10.84 -2.39
N SER A 13 -11.08 -10.23 -2.92
CA SER A 13 -11.35 -10.24 -4.34
C SER A 13 -10.26 -9.54 -5.12
N ALA A 14 -9.83 -8.38 -4.63
CA ALA A 14 -8.86 -7.54 -5.32
C ALA A 14 -7.44 -8.08 -5.21
N THR A 15 -7.13 -8.88 -4.18
CA THR A 15 -5.76 -9.28 -3.88
C THR A 15 -5.52 -10.77 -4.02
N ARG A 16 -6.51 -11.53 -4.52
CA ARG A 16 -6.39 -12.99 -4.57
C ARG A 16 -5.17 -13.44 -5.37
N HIS A 17 -4.76 -12.68 -6.38
CA HIS A 17 -3.64 -13.04 -7.24
C HIS A 17 -2.28 -12.70 -6.65
N LEU A 18 -2.24 -11.98 -5.51
CA LEU A 18 -0.97 -11.57 -4.92
C LEU A 18 -0.31 -12.74 -4.20
N THR A 19 1.02 -12.76 -4.24
CA THR A 19 1.77 -13.69 -3.42
C THR A 19 1.64 -13.29 -1.95
N TRP A 20 2.03 -14.17 -1.05
CA TRP A 20 2.01 -13.85 0.38
C TRP A 20 2.81 -12.59 0.68
N LEU A 21 3.98 -12.46 0.05
CA LEU A 21 4.84 -11.29 0.30
C LEU A 21 4.21 -10.02 -0.25
N GLU A 22 3.61 -10.11 -1.43
CA GLU A 22 2.92 -8.97 -2.03
C GLU A 22 1.71 -8.57 -1.20
N ASP A 23 0.98 -9.54 -0.69
CA ASP A 23 -0.17 -9.26 0.16
C ASP A 23 0.27 -8.57 1.44
N ALA A 24 1.36 -9.04 2.05
CA ALA A 24 1.89 -8.40 3.24
C ALA A 24 2.32 -6.97 2.94
N ALA A 25 2.95 -6.74 1.79
CA ALA A 25 3.36 -5.41 1.39
C ALA A 25 2.15 -4.49 1.24
N TYR A 26 1.09 -5.00 0.62
CA TYR A 26 -0.12 -4.21 0.42
C TYR A 26 -0.74 -3.80 1.76
N ARG A 27 -0.83 -4.73 2.69
CA ARG A 27 -1.39 -4.43 4.02
C ARG A 27 -0.58 -3.38 4.75
N ARG A 28 0.75 -3.49 4.68
CA ARG A 28 1.61 -2.51 5.33
C ARG A 28 1.47 -1.13 4.69
N LEU A 29 1.36 -1.09 3.36
CA LEU A 29 1.16 0.17 2.66
C LEU A 29 -0.16 0.82 3.04
N LEU A 30 -1.23 0.02 3.14
CA LEU A 30 -2.53 0.53 3.56
C LEU A 30 -2.47 1.08 4.98
N ASP A 31 -1.80 0.38 5.89
CA ASP A 31 -1.68 0.85 7.26
C ASP A 31 -1.00 2.22 7.30
N VAL A 32 0.10 2.36 6.58
CA VAL A 32 0.82 3.65 6.56
C VAL A 32 -0.06 4.73 5.93
N TYR A 33 -0.75 4.40 4.85
CA TYR A 33 -1.60 5.34 4.15
C TYR A 33 -2.67 5.91 5.09
N TYR A 34 -3.34 5.03 5.84
CA TYR A 34 -4.40 5.46 6.74
C TYR A 34 -3.85 6.21 7.95
N VAL A 35 -2.71 5.79 8.47
CA VAL A 35 -2.11 6.49 9.61
C VAL A 35 -1.71 7.91 9.21
N LYS A 36 -1.15 8.08 8.03
CA LYS A 36 -0.77 9.41 7.55
C LYS A 36 -1.96 10.22 7.09
N GLU A 37 -3.06 9.54 6.74
CA GLU A 37 -4.25 10.18 6.20
C GLU A 37 -3.94 10.96 4.94
N GLY A 38 -3.09 10.41 4.10
CA GLY A 38 -2.72 11.06 2.87
C GLY A 38 -1.72 10.26 2.06
N PRO A 39 -1.25 10.81 0.96
CA PRO A 39 -0.40 10.09 0.03
C PRO A 39 0.91 9.62 0.66
N LEU A 40 1.40 8.50 0.14
CA LEU A 40 2.72 7.99 0.50
C LEU A 40 3.78 8.82 -0.20
N PRO A 41 5.01 8.87 0.33
CA PRO A 41 6.07 9.63 -0.33
C PRO A 41 6.30 9.18 -1.76
N ALA A 42 6.63 10.12 -2.63
CA ALA A 42 6.93 9.79 -4.01
C ALA A 42 8.23 9.03 -4.15
N GLU A 43 9.16 9.21 -3.22
CA GLU A 43 10.45 8.56 -3.28
C GLU A 43 10.37 7.15 -2.71
N LEU A 44 10.71 6.15 -3.54
CA LEU A 44 10.56 4.75 -3.14
C LEU A 44 11.37 4.41 -1.90
N ARG A 45 12.55 5.00 -1.74
CA ARG A 45 13.38 4.71 -0.58
C ARG A 45 12.63 5.04 0.72
N GLN A 46 11.89 6.15 0.71
CA GLN A 46 11.12 6.52 1.89
C GLN A 46 9.95 5.57 2.13
N VAL A 47 9.32 5.12 1.04
CA VAL A 47 8.24 4.15 1.17
C VAL A 47 8.78 2.85 1.78
N TYR A 48 9.93 2.38 1.30
CA TYR A 48 10.53 1.15 1.84
C TYR A 48 10.78 1.28 3.34
N ARG A 49 11.24 2.44 3.79
CA ARG A 49 11.49 2.66 5.21
C ARG A 49 10.20 2.60 6.02
N LEU A 50 9.16 3.22 5.50
CA LEU A 50 7.89 3.27 6.22
C LEU A 50 7.28 1.89 6.42
N VAL A 51 7.41 1.00 5.44
CA VAL A 51 6.87 -0.34 5.54
C VAL A 51 7.92 -1.37 5.96
N VAL A 52 9.12 -0.91 6.24
CA VAL A 52 10.24 -1.74 6.70
C VAL A 52 10.55 -2.84 5.68
N ALA A 53 10.67 -2.44 4.41
CA ALA A 53 11.07 -3.35 3.34
C ALA A 53 12.59 -3.35 3.28
N SER A 54 13.22 -4.38 3.81
CA SER A 54 14.66 -4.41 3.97
C SER A 54 15.37 -5.36 3.01
N THR A 55 14.65 -6.33 2.44
CA THR A 55 15.27 -7.26 1.49
C THR A 55 14.85 -6.89 0.07
N GLN A 56 15.62 -7.43 -0.90
CA GLN A 56 15.31 -7.18 -2.30
C GLN A 56 13.93 -7.70 -2.66
N GLU A 57 13.58 -8.89 -2.20
CA GLU A 57 12.27 -9.46 -2.48
C GLU A 57 11.15 -8.61 -1.88
N GLN A 58 11.37 -8.09 -0.68
CA GLN A 58 10.37 -7.24 -0.04
C GLN A 58 10.18 -5.95 -0.81
N ARG A 59 11.27 -5.35 -1.29
CA ARG A 59 11.17 -4.11 -2.06
C ARG A 59 10.50 -4.35 -3.40
N GLU A 60 10.79 -5.47 -4.05
CA GLU A 60 10.12 -5.81 -5.29
C GLU A 60 8.63 -6.01 -5.08
N ALA A 61 8.25 -6.64 -3.98
CA ALA A 61 6.83 -6.80 -3.66
C ALA A 61 6.14 -5.45 -3.48
N VAL A 62 6.81 -4.53 -2.79
CA VAL A 62 6.28 -3.17 -2.62
C VAL A 62 6.11 -2.50 -3.97
N ASP A 63 7.11 -2.61 -4.85
CA ASP A 63 7.04 -1.99 -6.18
C ASP A 63 5.87 -2.52 -6.97
N ILE A 64 5.66 -3.83 -6.95
CA ILE A 64 4.56 -4.47 -7.68
C ILE A 64 3.22 -3.96 -7.17
N VAL A 65 3.06 -3.89 -5.85
CA VAL A 65 1.81 -3.45 -5.25
C VAL A 65 1.57 -1.97 -5.54
N LEU A 66 2.61 -1.16 -5.45
CA LEU A 66 2.46 0.27 -5.77
C LEU A 66 2.01 0.46 -7.21
N GLU A 67 2.57 -0.31 -8.12
CA GLU A 67 2.22 -0.19 -9.52
C GLU A 67 0.78 -0.60 -9.77
N GLU A 68 0.29 -1.60 -9.09
CA GLU A 68 -1.04 -2.14 -9.33
C GLU A 68 -2.15 -1.36 -8.64
N PHE A 69 -1.91 -0.95 -7.40
CA PHE A 69 -3.00 -0.41 -6.57
C PHE A 69 -2.87 1.07 -6.26
N PHE A 70 -1.74 1.67 -6.56
CA PHE A 70 -1.50 3.08 -6.26
C PHE A 70 -1.17 3.84 -7.53
N THR A 71 -1.32 5.15 -7.47
CA THR A 71 -0.97 6.03 -8.58
C THR A 71 0.01 7.08 -8.08
N LEU A 72 1.11 7.24 -8.81
CA LEU A 72 2.09 8.27 -8.47
C LEU A 72 1.59 9.61 -9.00
N THR A 73 1.46 10.56 -8.10
CA THR A 73 1.03 11.91 -8.42
C THR A 73 2.11 12.89 -7.96
N ASP A 74 1.89 14.17 -8.20
CA ASP A 74 2.84 15.19 -7.77
C ASP A 74 2.91 15.35 -6.26
N VAL A 75 1.94 14.78 -5.53
CA VAL A 75 1.96 14.81 -4.07
C VAL A 75 2.35 13.46 -3.46
N GLY A 76 2.63 12.46 -4.29
CA GLY A 76 3.04 11.13 -3.82
C GLY A 76 2.13 10.05 -4.35
N TYR A 77 2.23 8.85 -3.75
CA TYR A 77 1.41 7.73 -4.17
C TYR A 77 0.05 7.78 -3.51
N THR A 78 -1.01 7.73 -4.31
CA THR A 78 -2.38 7.75 -3.82
C THR A 78 -3.06 6.43 -4.16
N HIS A 79 -3.98 6.02 -3.30
CA HIS A 79 -4.77 4.79 -3.50
C HIS A 79 -6.21 5.19 -3.75
N MET A 80 -6.74 4.83 -4.90
CA MET A 80 -8.08 5.27 -5.29
C MET A 80 -9.15 4.97 -4.25
N ARG A 81 -9.15 3.75 -3.71
CA ARG A 81 -10.14 3.37 -2.71
C ARG A 81 -9.98 4.18 -1.43
N CYS A 82 -8.72 4.35 -0.99
CA CYS A 82 -8.47 5.08 0.24
C CYS A 82 -8.86 6.54 0.12
N GLU A 83 -8.71 7.10 -1.09
CA GLU A 83 -9.11 8.49 -1.30
C GLU A 83 -10.60 8.69 -1.08
N HIS A 84 -11.40 7.69 -1.39
CA HIS A 84 -12.84 7.75 -1.14
C HIS A 84 -13.17 7.61 0.34
N GLU A 85 -12.32 6.91 1.10
CA GLU A 85 -12.55 6.65 2.51
C GLU A 85 -12.07 7.79 3.38
N ILE A 86 -10.99 8.44 2.98
CA ILE A 86 -10.43 9.55 3.71
C ILE A 86 -11.17 10.82 3.38
#